data_025250c85a1a4182abfa0cec579dace8
#
_entry.id   025250c85a1a4182abfa0cec579dace8
#
_cell.length_a   1.000
_cell.length_b   1.000
_cell.length_c   1.000
_cell.angle_alpha   90.00
_cell.angle_beta   90.00
_cell.angle_gamma   90.00
#
_symmetry.space_group_name_H-M   'P 1'
#
loop_
_entity.id
_entity.type
_entity.pdbx_description
1 polymer ?
#
loop_
_entity_poly.entity_id
_entity_poly.type
_entity_poly.pdbx_seq_one_letter_code
_entity_poly.pdbx_strand_id
1 'polypeptide(L)'
;LEGMFSYNRIFGKVHDVNAMFLYNQKEYDNGDALPYRTQGIAGRFSYTYDSRYVAELNFGYNGSENFAKGKRFGFFPAVALGWIVSSEKFMEPVSDVISNLKLRATWGKAGNSNIGGNRRFAYISTIVNTGSYRWGTDAEIYRLGRSEGEIGVNNLTWETVTKMNAGIDLGLWNGSVNLVVDVFKEKRDDIFMQRKNVPGSAGFNRPVWANYGKVENQGFDVSLNVNHKFNSDWAISAMANYTYAHNKVVEIDEPAAILGTYRSQTGKPIGQLFGLIAERLFTEDDFDENGMLKEGIPAQKFSDMSNLRPGDIKYKDLNGDGEVTAVDKTAIGGTRIPEIVYGFGATVSYKSFDLGVFFQGTGKTYQLLGGETWLPGSSLGAGNIYSNIDDRWTPENPRQDVFWPRMGDKAVANNEQASTWWLRDMSFLRLKNLELGYTLPQRWTTKIGIRGCRLFARGTNLLTFSNFK
;
A
#
# COMPACT_ATOMS: atom_id res chain seq x y z
N LEU A 1 3.78 4.79 -32.09
CA LEU A 1 4.62 5.83 -32.70
C LEU A 1 5.26 6.65 -31.60
N GLU A 2 6.56 6.86 -31.68
CA GLU A 2 7.31 7.67 -30.74
C GLU A 2 8.33 8.50 -31.51
N GLY A 3 8.48 9.76 -31.15
CA GLY A 3 9.47 10.66 -31.68
C GLY A 3 10.10 11.48 -30.58
N MET A 4 11.43 11.49 -30.50
CA MET A 4 12.16 12.21 -29.48
C MET A 4 13.20 13.13 -30.13
N PHE A 5 13.28 14.34 -29.61
CA PHE A 5 14.31 15.31 -29.92
C PHE A 5 15.05 15.67 -28.63
N SER A 6 16.38 15.63 -28.66
CA SER A 6 17.21 15.98 -27.51
C SER A 6 18.31 16.95 -27.91
N TYR A 7 18.61 17.86 -27.00
CA TYR A 7 19.67 18.84 -27.13
C TYR A 7 20.51 18.89 -25.85
N ASN A 8 21.81 18.85 -25.98
CA ASN A 8 22.75 18.94 -24.85
C ASN A 8 23.93 19.82 -25.26
N ARG A 9 24.22 20.86 -24.46
CA ARG A 9 25.34 21.74 -24.73
C ARG A 9 25.83 22.45 -23.48
N ILE A 10 27.15 22.55 -23.35
CA ILE A 10 27.80 23.37 -22.33
C ILE A 10 28.28 24.68 -22.98
N PHE A 11 27.83 25.83 -22.43
CA PHE A 11 28.21 27.15 -22.85
C PHE A 11 29.16 27.76 -21.83
N GLY A 12 30.18 28.42 -22.30
CA GLY A 12 31.17 29.13 -21.42
C GLY A 12 31.80 28.26 -20.35
N LYS A 13 31.79 26.92 -20.49
CA LYS A 13 32.29 25.91 -19.54
C LYS A 13 31.53 25.82 -18.21
N VAL A 14 30.57 26.70 -17.94
CA VAL A 14 29.84 26.79 -16.66
C VAL A 14 28.33 26.63 -16.79
N HIS A 15 27.77 26.74 -18.01
CA HIS A 15 26.34 26.64 -18.23
C HIS A 15 26.05 25.34 -18.98
N ASP A 16 25.58 24.33 -18.27
CA ASP A 16 25.15 23.05 -18.86
C ASP A 16 23.62 23.09 -19.09
N VAL A 17 23.22 22.96 -20.35
CA VAL A 17 21.82 23.02 -20.80
C VAL A 17 21.46 21.70 -21.45
N ASN A 18 20.43 21.06 -20.92
CA ASN A 18 19.84 19.85 -21.50
C ASN A 18 18.35 20.12 -21.79
N ALA A 19 17.89 19.81 -22.99
CA ALA A 19 16.50 19.89 -23.35
C ALA A 19 16.06 18.62 -24.07
N MET A 20 14.87 18.16 -23.78
CA MET A 20 14.25 17.00 -24.42
C MET A 20 12.79 17.33 -24.72
N PHE A 21 12.35 16.93 -25.90
CA PHE A 21 10.96 16.95 -26.30
C PHE A 21 10.59 15.58 -26.83
N LEU A 22 9.47 15.02 -26.33
CA LEU A 22 8.98 13.70 -26.68
C LEU A 22 7.53 13.81 -27.15
N TYR A 23 7.23 13.20 -28.27
CA TYR A 23 5.87 12.89 -28.70
C TYR A 23 5.65 11.37 -28.66
N ASN A 24 4.54 10.92 -28.09
CA ASN A 24 4.13 9.53 -28.14
C ASN A 24 2.66 9.37 -28.51
N GLN A 25 2.37 8.29 -29.21
CA GLN A 25 1.03 7.85 -29.54
C GLN A 25 1.01 6.32 -29.48
N LYS A 26 0.07 5.78 -28.71
CA LYS A 26 -0.11 4.34 -28.56
C LYS A 26 -1.55 3.99 -28.92
N GLU A 27 -1.68 2.92 -29.70
CA GLU A 27 -2.93 2.22 -29.94
C GLU A 27 -2.73 0.76 -29.52
N TYR A 28 -3.68 0.23 -28.78
CA TYR A 28 -3.64 -1.15 -28.32
C TYR A 28 -5.03 -1.76 -28.50
N ASP A 29 -5.08 -2.86 -29.25
CA ASP A 29 -6.28 -3.65 -29.50
C ASP A 29 -6.18 -4.94 -28.71
N ASN A 30 -7.18 -5.23 -27.87
CA ASN A 30 -7.31 -6.46 -27.10
C ASN A 30 -8.52 -7.30 -27.55
N GLY A 31 -9.11 -6.99 -28.71
CA GLY A 31 -10.31 -7.62 -29.21
C GLY A 31 -11.62 -6.96 -28.75
N ASP A 32 -11.58 -5.85 -28.02
CA ASP A 32 -12.75 -5.05 -27.71
C ASP A 32 -13.29 -4.33 -28.96
N ALA A 33 -14.52 -3.86 -28.90
CA ALA A 33 -15.15 -3.14 -30.03
C ALA A 33 -14.38 -1.87 -30.45
N LEU A 34 -13.60 -1.28 -29.55
CA LEU A 34 -12.77 -0.10 -29.80
C LEU A 34 -11.39 -0.29 -29.19
N PRO A 35 -10.31 -0.03 -29.94
CA PRO A 35 -8.95 -0.10 -29.42
C PRO A 35 -8.71 0.98 -28.35
N TYR A 36 -7.73 0.75 -27.47
CA TYR A 36 -7.27 1.72 -26.48
C TYR A 36 -6.30 2.70 -27.12
N ARG A 37 -6.53 4.00 -26.94
CA ARG A 37 -5.71 5.05 -27.52
C ARG A 37 -5.20 6.02 -26.47
N THR A 38 -3.89 6.25 -26.47
CA THR A 38 -3.26 7.30 -25.68
C THR A 38 -2.34 8.12 -26.57
N GLN A 39 -2.24 9.40 -26.26
CA GLN A 39 -1.39 10.34 -26.99
C GLN A 39 -0.82 11.34 -25.99
N GLY A 40 0.43 11.75 -26.19
CA GLY A 40 1.01 12.74 -25.31
C GLY A 40 2.24 13.42 -25.88
N ILE A 41 2.52 14.57 -25.32
CA ILE A 41 3.80 15.25 -25.45
C ILE A 41 4.41 15.43 -24.08
N ALA A 42 5.72 15.32 -23.98
CA ALA A 42 6.47 15.60 -22.78
C ALA A 42 7.69 16.46 -23.11
N GLY A 43 8.03 17.34 -22.21
CA GLY A 43 9.24 18.14 -22.31
C GLY A 43 9.99 18.13 -21.00
N ARG A 44 11.31 18.17 -21.12
CA ARG A 44 12.25 18.33 -20.01
C ARG A 44 13.26 19.38 -20.38
N PHE A 45 13.50 20.32 -19.49
CA PHE A 45 14.55 21.29 -19.58
C PHE A 45 15.34 21.26 -18.27
N SER A 46 16.64 21.01 -18.36
CA SER A 46 17.55 20.99 -17.21
C SER A 46 18.68 21.97 -17.45
N TYR A 47 18.95 22.77 -16.44
CA TYR A 47 20.02 23.77 -16.45
C TYR A 47 20.88 23.59 -15.20
N THR A 48 22.17 23.45 -15.41
CA THR A 48 23.17 23.41 -14.32
C THR A 48 24.15 24.55 -14.49
N TYR A 49 24.28 25.36 -13.44
CA TYR A 49 25.26 26.46 -13.40
C TYR A 49 26.45 26.08 -12.55
N ASP A 50 27.64 26.11 -13.17
CA ASP A 50 28.95 25.89 -12.54
C ASP A 50 29.01 24.63 -11.66
N SER A 51 28.30 23.58 -12.07
CA SER A 51 28.16 22.31 -11.30
C SER A 51 27.66 22.50 -9.86
N ARG A 52 27.05 23.64 -9.54
CA ARG A 52 26.56 23.99 -8.20
C ARG A 52 25.06 24.09 -8.09
N TYR A 53 24.43 24.79 -9.02
CA TYR A 53 22.98 25.02 -8.99
C TYR A 53 22.32 24.29 -10.14
N VAL A 54 21.33 23.49 -9.82
CA VAL A 54 20.56 22.69 -10.78
C VAL A 54 19.11 23.15 -10.74
N ALA A 55 18.54 23.46 -11.90
CA ALA A 55 17.12 23.72 -12.07
C ALA A 55 16.58 22.83 -13.19
N GLU A 56 15.47 22.15 -12.93
CA GLU A 56 14.83 21.30 -13.93
C GLU A 56 13.34 21.63 -14.02
N LEU A 57 12.85 21.77 -15.24
CA LEU A 57 11.45 21.95 -15.57
C LEU A 57 10.99 20.76 -16.42
N ASN A 58 9.94 20.10 -16.00
CA ASN A 58 9.33 19.02 -16.75
C ASN A 58 7.86 19.34 -16.97
N PHE A 59 7.32 18.88 -18.08
CA PHE A 59 5.89 18.88 -18.30
C PHE A 59 5.47 17.65 -19.10
N GLY A 60 4.28 17.16 -18.80
CA GLY A 60 3.55 16.20 -19.59
C GLY A 60 2.19 16.80 -20.01
N TYR A 61 1.81 16.66 -21.26
CA TYR A 61 0.49 16.97 -21.77
C TYR A 61 -0.06 15.71 -22.40
N ASN A 62 -0.83 14.94 -21.62
CA ASN A 62 -1.24 13.59 -21.96
C ASN A 62 -2.74 13.53 -22.21
N GLY A 63 -3.14 12.79 -23.23
CA GLY A 63 -4.53 12.58 -23.61
C GLY A 63 -4.97 11.14 -23.39
N SER A 64 -6.19 10.97 -22.90
CA SER A 64 -6.87 9.68 -22.74
C SER A 64 -8.29 9.75 -23.32
N GLU A 65 -8.69 8.70 -24.01
CA GLU A 65 -10.05 8.57 -24.55
C GLU A 65 -11.12 8.33 -23.47
N ASN A 66 -10.69 7.98 -22.25
CA ASN A 66 -11.61 7.78 -21.12
C ASN A 66 -12.40 9.03 -20.75
N PHE A 67 -12.01 10.20 -21.26
CA PHE A 67 -12.62 11.48 -20.98
C PHE A 67 -13.34 12.07 -22.19
N ALA A 68 -14.39 12.85 -21.94
CA ALA A 68 -15.16 13.54 -22.97
C ALA A 68 -14.30 14.56 -23.73
N LYS A 69 -14.72 14.91 -24.94
CA LYS A 69 -14.09 15.98 -25.75
C LYS A 69 -13.97 17.26 -24.90
N GLY A 70 -12.79 17.85 -24.90
CA GLY A 70 -12.48 19.03 -24.09
C GLY A 70 -11.88 18.71 -22.72
N LYS A 71 -11.96 17.46 -22.23
CA LYS A 71 -11.36 17.00 -20.96
C LYS A 71 -10.34 15.88 -21.16
N ARG A 72 -10.08 15.49 -22.41
CA ARG A 72 -9.18 14.37 -22.75
C ARG A 72 -7.73 14.61 -22.35
N PHE A 73 -7.27 15.85 -22.43
CA PHE A 73 -5.88 16.20 -22.18
C PHE A 73 -5.70 16.84 -20.81
N GLY A 74 -4.72 16.32 -20.07
CA GLY A 74 -4.27 16.85 -18.79
C GLY A 74 -2.87 17.43 -18.90
N PHE A 75 -2.61 18.56 -18.25
CA PHE A 75 -1.28 19.19 -18.14
C PHE A 75 -0.67 18.93 -16.77
N PHE A 76 0.53 18.36 -16.76
CA PHE A 76 1.22 17.88 -15.58
C PHE A 76 2.64 18.46 -15.50
N PRO A 77 2.79 19.65 -14.90
CA PRO A 77 4.10 20.29 -14.72
C PRO A 77 4.83 19.75 -13.51
N ALA A 78 6.17 19.76 -13.56
CA ALA A 78 7.03 19.51 -12.42
C ALA A 78 8.28 20.40 -12.46
N VAL A 79 8.76 20.78 -11.28
CA VAL A 79 9.97 21.60 -11.07
C VAL A 79 10.85 20.91 -10.06
N ALA A 80 12.15 20.89 -10.32
CA ALA A 80 13.16 20.42 -9.38
C ALA A 80 14.27 21.46 -9.25
N LEU A 81 14.74 21.66 -8.02
CA LEU A 81 15.88 22.51 -7.69
C LEU A 81 16.91 21.69 -6.91
N GLY A 82 18.16 21.90 -7.22
CA GLY A 82 19.28 21.27 -6.54
C GLY A 82 20.40 22.28 -6.28
N TRP A 83 20.98 22.19 -5.09
CA TRP A 83 22.16 22.95 -4.72
C TRP A 83 23.25 21.98 -4.26
N ILE A 84 24.35 21.92 -5.00
CA ILE A 84 25.52 21.11 -4.64
C ILE A 84 26.41 21.98 -3.75
N VAL A 85 26.09 21.98 -2.47
CA VAL A 85 26.75 22.83 -1.45
C VAL A 85 28.23 22.50 -1.35
N SER A 86 28.60 21.22 -1.49
CA SER A 86 29.99 20.76 -1.45
C SER A 86 30.86 21.36 -2.57
N SER A 87 30.26 21.88 -3.63
CA SER A 87 31.02 22.60 -4.70
C SER A 87 31.26 24.08 -4.43
N GLU A 88 30.77 24.59 -3.29
CA GLU A 88 30.99 25.99 -2.90
C GLU A 88 32.37 26.20 -2.27
N LYS A 89 32.98 27.37 -2.53
CA LYS A 89 34.33 27.70 -2.00
C LYS A 89 34.42 27.64 -0.47
N PHE A 90 33.36 28.00 0.24
CA PHE A 90 33.35 27.93 1.70
C PHE A 90 33.39 26.51 2.26
N MET A 91 33.12 25.48 1.43
CA MET A 91 33.20 24.07 1.80
C MET A 91 34.58 23.46 1.61
N GLU A 92 35.52 24.16 0.90
CA GLU A 92 36.87 23.65 0.68
C GLU A 92 37.59 23.21 1.97
N PRO A 93 37.51 23.95 3.11
CA PRO A 93 38.20 23.54 4.33
C PRO A 93 37.70 22.23 4.96
N VAL A 94 36.50 21.81 4.62
CA VAL A 94 35.86 20.60 5.16
C VAL A 94 35.69 19.49 4.11
N SER A 95 36.23 19.67 2.90
CA SER A 95 36.10 18.76 1.76
C SER A 95 36.66 17.35 2.02
N ASP A 96 37.67 17.24 2.88
CA ASP A 96 38.26 15.95 3.30
C ASP A 96 37.27 15.10 4.10
N VAL A 97 36.35 15.76 4.80
CA VAL A 97 35.29 15.08 5.58
C VAL A 97 33.97 15.01 4.80
N ILE A 98 33.52 16.15 4.27
CA ILE A 98 32.26 16.24 3.51
C ILE A 98 32.61 16.29 2.01
N SER A 99 32.63 15.11 1.39
CA SER A 99 32.96 14.96 -0.03
C SER A 99 31.81 15.29 -0.97
N ASN A 100 30.57 15.18 -0.49
CA ASN A 100 29.36 15.56 -1.22
C ASN A 100 28.31 16.04 -0.24
N LEU A 101 27.74 17.20 -0.50
CA LEU A 101 26.54 17.71 0.17
C LEU A 101 25.66 18.37 -0.89
N LYS A 102 24.50 17.73 -1.16
CA LYS A 102 23.52 18.24 -2.10
C LYS A 102 22.17 18.37 -1.41
N LEU A 103 21.58 19.53 -1.54
CA LEU A 103 20.21 19.81 -1.15
C LEU A 103 19.33 19.78 -2.40
N ARG A 104 18.15 19.20 -2.30
CA ARG A 104 17.21 19.13 -3.41
C ARG A 104 15.77 19.32 -2.94
N ALA A 105 14.99 19.95 -3.79
CA ALA A 105 13.55 20.12 -3.59
C ALA A 105 12.83 19.90 -4.91
N THR A 106 11.71 19.22 -4.87
CA THR A 106 10.88 18.97 -6.05
C THR A 106 9.42 19.24 -5.75
N TRP A 107 8.73 19.76 -6.74
CA TRP A 107 7.28 19.89 -6.77
C TRP A 107 6.78 19.47 -8.13
N GLY A 108 5.68 18.72 -8.19
CA GLY A 108 5.11 18.35 -9.47
C GLY A 108 3.70 17.80 -9.36
N LYS A 109 3.02 17.81 -10.49
CA LYS A 109 1.72 17.17 -10.67
C LYS A 109 1.85 15.96 -11.59
N ALA A 110 1.11 14.88 -11.27
CA ALA A 110 0.91 13.75 -12.16
C ALA A 110 -0.58 13.45 -12.25
N GLY A 111 -1.01 12.94 -13.42
CA GLY A 111 -2.40 12.59 -13.66
C GLY A 111 -2.56 11.08 -13.83
N ASN A 112 -3.72 10.58 -13.41
CA ASN A 112 -4.14 9.21 -13.63
C ASN A 112 -5.46 9.21 -14.41
N SER A 113 -5.47 8.49 -15.54
CA SER A 113 -6.67 8.34 -16.40
C SER A 113 -7.42 7.04 -16.12
N ASN A 114 -6.97 6.23 -15.15
CA ASN A 114 -7.66 5.01 -14.78
C ASN A 114 -8.88 5.35 -13.92
N ILE A 115 -10.06 5.00 -14.40
CA ILE A 115 -11.34 5.23 -13.73
C ILE A 115 -11.86 3.99 -12.98
N GLY A 116 -10.97 3.03 -12.72
CA GLY A 116 -11.23 1.82 -11.95
C GLY A 116 -11.98 0.72 -12.72
N GLY A 117 -11.65 -0.54 -12.39
CA GLY A 117 -12.20 -1.72 -13.07
C GLY A 117 -11.89 -1.73 -14.57
N ASN A 118 -12.75 -2.38 -15.34
CA ASN A 118 -12.70 -2.41 -16.81
C ASN A 118 -13.54 -1.28 -17.46
N ARG A 119 -13.78 -0.18 -16.73
CA ARG A 119 -14.61 0.92 -17.25
C ARG A 119 -13.86 1.70 -18.32
N ARG A 120 -14.60 1.98 -19.38
CA ARG A 120 -14.19 2.90 -20.45
C ARG A 120 -15.35 3.84 -20.72
N PHE A 121 -15.04 5.06 -21.15
CA PHE A 121 -16.04 6.05 -21.55
C PHE A 121 -17.12 6.31 -20.49
N ALA A 122 -16.74 6.32 -19.20
CA ALA A 122 -17.70 6.48 -18.10
C ALA A 122 -18.44 7.84 -18.11
N TYR A 123 -18.17 8.70 -19.08
CA TYR A 123 -18.94 9.90 -19.35
C TYR A 123 -20.20 9.66 -20.22
N ILE A 124 -20.39 8.42 -20.71
CA ILE A 124 -21.53 8.02 -21.55
C ILE A 124 -22.48 7.15 -20.71
N SER A 125 -23.75 7.53 -20.67
CA SER A 125 -24.79 6.66 -20.15
C SER A 125 -25.05 5.49 -21.08
N THR A 126 -25.27 4.32 -20.54
CA THR A 126 -25.53 3.10 -21.32
C THR A 126 -26.91 2.55 -21.05
N ILE A 127 -27.43 1.79 -22.00
CA ILE A 127 -28.67 1.01 -21.88
C ILE A 127 -28.28 -0.45 -22.06
N VAL A 128 -28.69 -1.28 -21.13
CA VAL A 128 -28.39 -2.70 -21.12
C VAL A 128 -29.64 -3.55 -21.30
N ASN A 129 -29.47 -4.77 -21.80
CA ASN A 129 -30.54 -5.73 -21.84
C ASN A 129 -30.83 -6.22 -20.42
N THR A 130 -32.10 -6.34 -20.09
CA THR A 130 -32.55 -6.87 -18.80
C THR A 130 -33.78 -7.72 -19.01
N GLY A 131 -33.85 -8.86 -18.29
CA GLY A 131 -35.00 -9.73 -18.33
C GLY A 131 -35.53 -9.99 -19.73
N SER A 132 -36.59 -10.70 -19.82
CA SER A 132 -37.29 -10.94 -21.06
C SER A 132 -38.81 -11.03 -20.80
N TYR A 133 -39.58 -10.65 -21.75
CA TYR A 133 -41.01 -10.77 -21.69
C TYR A 133 -41.52 -11.64 -22.84
N ARG A 134 -42.45 -12.53 -22.54
CA ARG A 134 -43.08 -13.38 -23.54
C ARG A 134 -44.53 -12.98 -23.71
N TRP A 135 -44.96 -12.88 -24.95
CA TRP A 135 -46.32 -12.50 -25.33
C TRP A 135 -46.96 -13.59 -26.17
N GLY A 136 -48.26 -13.55 -26.27
CA GLY A 136 -49.04 -14.49 -27.06
C GLY A 136 -49.59 -15.63 -26.24
N THR A 137 -50.51 -16.36 -26.83
CA THR A 137 -51.28 -17.44 -26.17
C THR A 137 -50.36 -18.55 -25.64
N ASP A 138 -49.27 -18.86 -26.37
CA ASP A 138 -48.29 -19.89 -26.00
C ASP A 138 -46.91 -19.29 -25.67
N ALA A 139 -46.84 -18.01 -25.31
CA ALA A 139 -45.62 -17.27 -25.01
C ALA A 139 -44.56 -17.34 -26.14
N GLU A 140 -44.99 -17.43 -27.40
CA GLU A 140 -44.11 -17.60 -28.55
C GLU A 140 -43.31 -16.32 -28.91
N ILE A 141 -43.83 -15.14 -28.58
CA ILE A 141 -43.19 -13.88 -28.92
C ILE A 141 -42.26 -13.47 -27.77
N TYR A 142 -40.98 -13.61 -27.99
CA TYR A 142 -39.95 -13.24 -27.04
C TYR A 142 -39.42 -11.80 -27.31
N ARG A 143 -39.37 -10.98 -26.27
CA ARG A 143 -38.77 -9.62 -26.31
C ARG A 143 -37.83 -9.41 -25.14
N LEU A 144 -36.64 -8.93 -25.43
CA LEU A 144 -35.67 -8.49 -24.41
C LEU A 144 -36.13 -7.17 -23.82
N GLY A 145 -36.17 -7.10 -22.51
CA GLY A 145 -36.29 -5.84 -21.77
C GLY A 145 -35.06 -4.96 -21.91
N ARG A 146 -35.24 -3.69 -21.68
CA ARG A 146 -34.17 -2.70 -21.62
C ARG A 146 -34.20 -2.00 -20.28
N SER A 147 -33.03 -1.72 -19.72
CA SER A 147 -32.85 -0.99 -18.47
C SER A 147 -31.68 -0.01 -18.58
N GLU A 148 -31.63 0.94 -17.69
CA GLU A 148 -30.47 1.79 -17.49
C GLU A 148 -29.25 0.92 -17.16
N GLY A 149 -28.15 1.21 -17.83
CA GLY A 149 -26.84 0.69 -17.53
C GLY A 149 -26.04 1.66 -16.66
N GLU A 150 -24.78 1.89 -17.00
CA GLU A 150 -23.94 2.88 -16.32
C GLU A 150 -24.50 4.29 -16.52
N ILE A 151 -24.52 5.09 -15.46
CA ILE A 151 -24.90 6.51 -15.51
C ILE A 151 -23.67 7.32 -15.90
N GLY A 152 -23.75 8.03 -17.01
CA GLY A 152 -22.64 8.85 -17.51
C GLY A 152 -22.28 10.00 -16.60
N VAL A 153 -20.99 10.18 -16.39
CA VAL A 153 -20.42 11.24 -15.52
C VAL A 153 -19.96 12.42 -16.39
N ASN A 154 -20.82 13.41 -16.56
CA ASN A 154 -20.52 14.58 -17.43
C ASN A 154 -19.27 15.36 -17.02
N ASN A 155 -18.94 15.34 -15.72
CA ASN A 155 -17.80 16.06 -15.15
C ASN A 155 -16.57 15.18 -14.93
N LEU A 156 -16.53 13.99 -15.54
CA LEU A 156 -15.39 13.10 -15.44
C LEU A 156 -14.09 13.79 -15.85
N THR A 157 -13.11 13.76 -14.96
CA THR A 157 -11.80 14.37 -15.16
C THR A 157 -10.68 13.46 -14.66
N TRP A 158 -9.45 13.88 -14.93
CA TRP A 158 -8.25 13.23 -14.42
C TRP A 158 -8.23 13.24 -12.89
N GLU A 159 -7.92 12.10 -12.29
CA GLU A 159 -7.41 12.06 -10.93
C GLU A 159 -6.02 12.69 -10.94
N THR A 160 -5.73 13.59 -10.02
CA THR A 160 -4.45 14.28 -9.95
C THR A 160 -3.74 14.03 -8.63
N VAL A 161 -2.42 13.92 -8.69
CA VAL A 161 -1.58 13.89 -7.50
C VAL A 161 -0.56 15.01 -7.56
N THR A 162 -0.53 15.83 -6.51
CA THR A 162 0.52 16.82 -6.29
C THR A 162 1.55 16.22 -5.34
N LYS A 163 2.81 16.17 -5.78
CA LYS A 163 3.93 15.61 -5.05
C LYS A 163 4.91 16.70 -4.67
N MET A 164 5.38 16.67 -3.42
CA MET A 164 6.44 17.51 -2.89
C MET A 164 7.47 16.62 -2.24
N ASN A 165 8.74 16.90 -2.49
CA ASN A 165 9.84 16.19 -1.86
C ASN A 165 10.96 17.18 -1.56
N ALA A 166 11.59 17.01 -0.39
CA ALA A 166 12.84 17.68 -0.06
C ALA A 166 13.84 16.63 0.42
N GLY A 167 15.08 16.71 -0.07
CA GLY A 167 16.08 15.69 0.20
C GLY A 167 17.47 16.27 0.42
N ILE A 168 18.27 15.48 1.13
CA ILE A 168 19.69 15.74 1.41
C ILE A 168 20.48 14.51 0.97
N ASP A 169 21.49 14.72 0.14
CA ASP A 169 22.47 13.70 -0.23
C ASP A 169 23.80 14.09 0.42
N LEU A 170 24.28 13.29 1.38
CA LEU A 170 25.52 13.54 2.13
C LEU A 170 26.51 12.42 1.88
N GLY A 171 27.67 12.76 1.35
CA GLY A 171 28.82 11.88 1.20
C GLY A 171 29.95 12.31 2.12
N LEU A 172 30.47 11.39 2.91
CA LEU A 172 31.57 11.65 3.84
C LEU A 172 32.79 10.81 3.48
N TRP A 173 33.99 11.33 3.80
CA TRP A 173 35.27 10.66 3.64
C TRP A 173 35.44 10.03 2.24
N ASN A 174 35.41 10.90 1.21
CA ASN A 174 35.52 10.49 -0.19
C ASN A 174 34.51 9.43 -0.62
N GLY A 175 33.26 9.55 -0.11
CA GLY A 175 32.17 8.61 -0.45
C GLY A 175 32.21 7.29 0.30
N SER A 176 33.06 7.16 1.34
CA SER A 176 33.06 5.97 2.20
C SER A 176 31.74 5.81 2.94
N VAL A 177 31.07 6.92 3.28
CA VAL A 177 29.74 6.93 3.85
C VAL A 177 28.85 7.81 2.98
N ASN A 178 27.73 7.25 2.51
CA ASN A 178 26.72 7.97 1.75
C ASN A 178 25.37 7.85 2.46
N LEU A 179 24.81 8.97 2.86
CA LEU A 179 23.51 9.10 3.49
C LEU A 179 22.60 9.91 2.58
N VAL A 180 21.43 9.35 2.28
CA VAL A 180 20.36 10.04 1.56
C VAL A 180 19.13 10.07 2.46
N VAL A 181 18.56 11.24 2.65
CA VAL A 181 17.34 11.45 3.42
C VAL A 181 16.36 12.24 2.57
N ASP A 182 15.16 11.72 2.43
CA ASP A 182 14.04 12.33 1.74
C ASP A 182 12.86 12.50 2.67
N VAL A 183 12.19 13.63 2.61
CA VAL A 183 10.87 13.84 3.19
C VAL A 183 9.90 14.18 2.07
N PHE A 184 8.73 13.55 2.07
CA PHE A 184 7.77 13.72 1.01
C PHE A 184 6.35 13.94 1.53
N LYS A 185 5.57 14.66 0.72
CA LYS A 185 4.13 14.81 0.89
C LYS A 185 3.45 14.73 -0.47
N GLU A 186 2.40 13.93 -0.53
CA GLU A 186 1.55 13.77 -1.70
C GLU A 186 0.10 14.11 -1.35
N LYS A 187 -0.56 14.83 -2.25
CA LYS A 187 -2.00 15.09 -2.18
C LYS A 187 -2.63 14.56 -3.45
N ARG A 188 -3.56 13.67 -3.30
CA ARG A 188 -4.32 13.07 -4.38
C ARG A 188 -5.75 13.60 -4.32
N ASP A 189 -6.16 14.25 -5.40
CA ASP A 189 -7.46 14.89 -5.55
C ASP A 189 -8.22 14.26 -6.73
N ASP A 190 -9.53 14.48 -6.75
CA ASP A 190 -10.43 14.04 -7.82
C ASP A 190 -10.42 12.51 -8.04
N ILE A 191 -10.26 11.72 -6.98
CA ILE A 191 -10.32 10.27 -7.06
C ILE A 191 -11.72 9.87 -7.53
N PHE A 192 -11.78 9.11 -8.63
CA PHE A 192 -13.05 8.62 -9.16
C PHE A 192 -13.59 7.49 -8.30
N MET A 193 -14.78 7.71 -7.72
CA MET A 193 -15.38 6.79 -6.77
C MET A 193 -16.90 6.76 -6.84
N GLN A 194 -17.49 5.68 -6.33
CA GLN A 194 -18.94 5.58 -6.19
C GLN A 194 -19.44 6.54 -5.11
N ARG A 195 -20.49 7.27 -5.43
CA ARG A 195 -21.24 8.09 -4.48
C ARG A 195 -22.12 7.21 -3.63
N LYS A 196 -22.00 7.31 -2.32
CA LYS A 196 -22.80 6.53 -1.34
C LYS A 196 -23.91 7.35 -0.71
N ASN A 197 -23.77 8.66 -0.72
CA ASN A 197 -24.74 9.58 -0.12
C ASN A 197 -25.74 10.12 -1.17
N VAL A 198 -26.29 9.19 -1.97
CA VAL A 198 -27.34 9.51 -2.96
C VAL A 198 -28.68 9.07 -2.37
N PRO A 199 -29.65 9.99 -2.19
CA PRO A 199 -30.96 9.62 -1.65
C PRO A 199 -31.66 8.57 -2.51
N GLY A 200 -32.27 7.57 -1.88
CA GLY A 200 -33.06 6.54 -2.60
C GLY A 200 -34.23 7.14 -3.39
N SER A 201 -34.77 8.29 -2.95
CA SER A 201 -35.81 9.06 -3.65
C SER A 201 -35.37 9.61 -5.00
N ALA A 202 -34.07 9.65 -5.30
CA ALA A 202 -33.54 10.02 -6.61
C ALA A 202 -33.84 8.97 -7.68
N GLY A 203 -34.25 7.75 -7.29
CA GLY A 203 -34.74 6.71 -8.19
C GLY A 203 -33.69 6.04 -9.07
N PHE A 204 -32.40 6.23 -8.77
CA PHE A 204 -31.34 5.56 -9.53
C PHE A 204 -31.28 4.07 -9.25
N ASN A 205 -31.36 3.25 -10.29
CA ASN A 205 -31.19 1.80 -10.21
C ASN A 205 -29.73 1.36 -10.31
N ARG A 206 -28.82 2.29 -10.58
CA ARG A 206 -27.40 2.05 -10.76
C ARG A 206 -26.57 2.98 -9.88
N PRO A 207 -25.37 2.55 -9.47
CA PRO A 207 -24.47 3.41 -8.71
C PRO A 207 -24.12 4.69 -9.49
N VAL A 208 -24.16 5.82 -8.79
CA VAL A 208 -23.67 7.11 -9.28
C VAL A 208 -22.20 7.21 -8.97
N TRP A 209 -21.39 7.69 -9.91
CA TRP A 209 -19.96 7.87 -9.76
C TRP A 209 -19.57 9.33 -9.94
N ALA A 210 -18.48 9.75 -9.33
CA ALA A 210 -17.94 11.11 -9.48
C ALA A 210 -16.44 11.14 -9.12
N ASN A 211 -15.74 12.15 -9.62
CA ASN A 211 -14.43 12.54 -9.09
C ASN A 211 -14.68 13.31 -7.79
N TYR A 212 -14.42 12.66 -6.64
CA TYR A 212 -14.78 13.22 -5.34
C TYR A 212 -13.73 13.00 -4.25
N GLY A 213 -13.13 11.81 -4.20
CA GLY A 213 -12.24 11.41 -3.12
C GLY A 213 -10.94 12.20 -3.06
N LYS A 214 -10.44 12.42 -1.84
CA LYS A 214 -9.14 13.04 -1.57
C LYS A 214 -8.36 12.25 -0.54
N VAL A 215 -7.06 12.08 -0.80
CA VAL A 215 -6.13 11.37 0.07
C VAL A 215 -4.83 12.14 0.17
N GLU A 216 -4.27 12.22 1.37
CA GLU A 216 -2.91 12.67 1.59
C GLU A 216 -2.01 11.49 1.95
N ASN A 217 -0.76 11.54 1.53
CA ASN A 217 0.30 10.61 1.94
C ASN A 217 1.54 11.43 2.30
N GLN A 218 2.21 11.06 3.40
CA GLN A 218 3.45 11.71 3.82
C GLN A 218 4.37 10.72 4.49
N GLY A 219 5.65 11.02 4.44
CA GLY A 219 6.63 10.13 5.02
C GLY A 219 8.05 10.60 4.81
N PHE A 220 8.97 9.71 5.12
CA PHE A 220 10.38 9.92 4.86
C PHE A 220 11.07 8.60 4.50
N ASP A 221 12.12 8.74 3.69
CA ASP A 221 13.01 7.66 3.29
C ASP A 221 14.43 7.99 3.75
N VAL A 222 15.11 6.98 4.29
CA VAL A 222 16.54 7.08 4.66
C VAL A 222 17.29 5.94 3.99
N SER A 223 18.39 6.23 3.35
CA SER A 223 19.30 5.25 2.78
C SER A 223 20.73 5.55 3.21
N LEU A 224 21.39 4.57 3.80
CA LEU A 224 22.77 4.64 4.24
C LEU A 224 23.58 3.56 3.54
N ASN A 225 24.68 3.96 2.92
CA ASN A 225 25.69 3.06 2.36
C ASN A 225 27.04 3.40 2.95
N VAL A 226 27.73 2.40 3.47
CA VAL A 226 29.06 2.50 4.04
C VAL A 226 29.98 1.54 3.33
N ASN A 227 31.10 2.06 2.80
CA ASN A 227 32.15 1.26 2.19
C ASN A 227 33.49 1.75 2.72
N HIS A 228 34.13 0.95 3.55
CA HIS A 228 35.38 1.33 4.15
C HIS A 228 36.40 0.20 4.08
N LYS A 229 37.61 0.55 3.68
CA LYS A 229 38.75 -0.34 3.67
C LYS A 229 39.73 0.11 4.74
N PHE A 230 39.80 -0.69 5.82
CA PHE A 230 40.68 -0.37 6.96
C PHE A 230 42.17 -0.56 6.60
N ASN A 231 42.47 -1.61 5.85
CA ASN A 231 43.81 -1.95 5.38
C ASN A 231 43.72 -2.94 4.20
N SER A 232 44.82 -3.53 3.80
CA SER A 232 44.87 -4.54 2.70
C SER A 232 44.01 -5.79 2.99
N ASP A 233 43.81 -6.11 4.24
CA ASP A 233 43.20 -7.36 4.68
C ASP A 233 41.72 -7.19 5.07
N TRP A 234 41.32 -6.05 5.58
CA TRP A 234 40.01 -5.80 6.13
C TRP A 234 39.21 -4.74 5.34
N ALA A 235 38.04 -5.09 4.94
CA ALA A 235 37.06 -4.17 4.36
C ALA A 235 35.65 -4.46 4.90
N ILE A 236 34.83 -3.41 5.00
CA ILE A 236 33.41 -3.49 5.33
C ILE A 236 32.60 -2.77 4.27
N SER A 237 31.51 -3.40 3.85
CA SER A 237 30.45 -2.77 3.07
C SER A 237 29.15 -2.98 3.84
N ALA A 238 28.46 -1.90 4.20
CA ALA A 238 27.19 -1.98 4.91
C ALA A 238 26.15 -1.12 4.21
N MET A 239 24.90 -1.56 4.28
CA MET A 239 23.76 -0.82 3.77
C MET A 239 22.61 -0.84 4.78
N ALA A 240 21.86 0.24 4.83
CA ALA A 240 20.60 0.30 5.55
C ALA A 240 19.61 1.19 4.78
N ASN A 241 18.37 0.79 4.76
CA ASN A 241 17.27 1.60 4.28
C ASN A 241 16.11 1.55 5.25
N TYR A 242 15.40 2.65 5.36
CA TYR A 242 14.22 2.78 6.20
C TYR A 242 13.22 3.70 5.52
N THR A 243 12.01 3.21 5.31
CA THR A 243 10.89 3.97 4.76
C THR A 243 9.77 4.01 5.78
N TYR A 244 9.26 5.19 6.06
CA TYR A 244 8.00 5.40 6.76
C TYR A 244 7.06 6.18 5.85
N ALA A 245 5.88 5.63 5.59
CA ALA A 245 4.83 6.28 4.82
C ALA A 245 3.47 6.10 5.51
N HIS A 246 2.78 7.21 5.73
CA HIS A 246 1.45 7.21 6.31
C HIS A 246 0.48 7.98 5.43
N ASN A 247 -0.57 7.31 5.00
CA ASN A 247 -1.63 7.94 4.23
C ASN A 247 -2.87 8.20 5.07
N LYS A 248 -3.67 9.18 4.64
CA LYS A 248 -4.89 9.60 5.31
C LYS A 248 -5.96 9.92 4.28
N VAL A 249 -7.11 9.32 4.44
CA VAL A 249 -8.32 9.71 3.70
C VAL A 249 -8.75 11.08 4.21
N VAL A 250 -8.73 12.09 3.34
CA VAL A 250 -9.15 13.46 3.68
C VAL A 250 -10.63 13.64 3.42
N GLU A 251 -11.11 13.10 2.30
CA GLU A 251 -12.51 13.23 1.89
C GLU A 251 -12.95 11.99 1.10
N ILE A 252 -14.04 11.39 1.53
CA ILE A 252 -14.78 10.35 0.81
C ILE A 252 -16.28 10.59 1.01
N ASP A 253 -17.10 10.00 0.17
CA ASP A 253 -18.56 10.14 0.26
C ASP A 253 -19.14 9.19 1.32
N GLU A 254 -19.07 9.61 2.57
CA GLU A 254 -19.66 8.89 3.71
C GLU A 254 -21.07 9.43 4.04
N PRO A 255 -22.01 8.54 4.41
CA PRO A 255 -23.30 8.97 4.95
C PRO A 255 -23.13 9.89 6.16
N ALA A 256 -23.97 10.93 6.27
CA ALA A 256 -23.91 11.91 7.35
C ALA A 256 -23.97 11.27 8.75
N ALA A 257 -24.69 10.14 8.89
CA ALA A 257 -24.78 9.39 10.15
C ALA A 257 -23.47 8.68 10.55
N ILE A 258 -22.49 8.58 9.65
CA ILE A 258 -21.20 7.92 9.89
C ILE A 258 -20.08 8.94 10.02
N LEU A 259 -20.14 10.02 9.24
CA LEU A 259 -19.11 11.04 9.18
C LEU A 259 -18.81 11.62 10.58
N GLY A 260 -17.52 11.58 10.96
CA GLY A 260 -17.06 12.08 12.25
C GLY A 260 -17.31 11.16 13.45
N THR A 261 -17.95 10.00 13.26
CA THR A 261 -18.10 8.98 14.29
C THR A 261 -16.91 8.01 14.32
N TYR A 262 -16.88 7.10 15.30
CA TYR A 262 -15.86 6.03 15.37
C TYR A 262 -15.89 5.07 14.18
N ARG A 263 -16.96 5.09 13.38
CA ARG A 263 -17.16 4.30 12.16
C ARG A 263 -16.59 4.97 10.90
N SER A 264 -16.26 6.26 10.97
CA SER A 264 -15.80 7.05 9.83
C SER A 264 -14.44 6.55 9.33
N GLN A 265 -14.31 6.44 8.01
CA GLN A 265 -13.05 6.19 7.31
C GLN A 265 -12.28 7.50 7.07
N THR A 266 -13.00 8.64 7.04
CA THR A 266 -12.36 9.96 6.93
C THR A 266 -11.43 10.18 8.12
N GLY A 267 -10.21 10.58 7.85
CA GLY A 267 -9.16 10.73 8.85
C GLY A 267 -8.35 9.46 9.14
N LYS A 268 -8.71 8.30 8.56
CA LYS A 268 -8.00 7.03 8.70
C LYS A 268 -7.21 6.71 7.43
N PRO A 269 -6.22 5.81 7.48
CA PRO A 269 -5.51 5.37 6.29
C PRO A 269 -6.42 4.56 5.34
N ILE A 270 -6.07 4.56 4.07
CA ILE A 270 -6.73 3.68 3.08
C ILE A 270 -6.52 2.22 3.48
N GLY A 271 -7.60 1.45 3.50
CA GLY A 271 -7.53 0.03 3.89
C GLY A 271 -7.45 -0.18 5.40
N GLN A 272 -7.78 0.85 6.21
CA GLN A 272 -7.97 0.70 7.65
C GLN A 272 -8.87 -0.49 7.94
N LEU A 273 -8.44 -1.37 8.83
CA LEU A 273 -9.23 -2.48 9.29
C LEU A 273 -10.30 -2.00 10.28
N PHE A 274 -11.51 -2.49 10.13
CA PHE A 274 -12.64 -2.23 11.02
C PHE A 274 -13.14 -3.54 11.60
N GLY A 275 -13.48 -3.52 12.87
CA GLY A 275 -13.99 -4.69 13.59
C GLY A 275 -14.55 -4.33 14.94
N LEU A 276 -15.08 -5.33 15.63
CA LEU A 276 -15.58 -5.22 16.99
C LEU A 276 -14.41 -5.23 17.99
N ILE A 277 -14.61 -4.66 19.14
CA ILE A 277 -13.66 -4.75 20.26
C ILE A 277 -14.07 -5.98 21.08
N ALA A 278 -13.25 -7.02 21.09
CA ALA A 278 -13.40 -8.15 22.00
C ALA A 278 -12.94 -7.74 23.40
N GLU A 279 -13.81 -7.90 24.41
CA GLU A 279 -13.48 -7.63 25.81
C GLU A 279 -12.85 -8.85 26.48
N ARG A 280 -13.51 -10.00 26.33
CA ARG A 280 -13.13 -11.29 26.91
C ARG A 280 -13.99 -12.39 26.30
N LEU A 281 -13.84 -13.61 26.76
CA LEU A 281 -14.81 -14.67 26.53
C LEU A 281 -15.92 -14.61 27.58
N PHE A 282 -17.13 -14.99 27.20
CA PHE A 282 -18.22 -15.16 28.15
C PHE A 282 -17.86 -16.22 29.18
N THR A 283 -18.29 -16.01 30.42
CA THR A 283 -18.17 -16.94 31.53
C THR A 283 -19.56 -17.42 31.94
N GLU A 284 -19.64 -18.43 32.79
CA GLU A 284 -20.92 -18.91 33.34
C GLU A 284 -21.66 -17.82 34.10
N ASP A 285 -20.94 -16.89 34.74
CA ASP A 285 -21.51 -15.76 35.46
C ASP A 285 -22.28 -14.78 34.57
N ASP A 286 -22.09 -14.80 33.26
CA ASP A 286 -22.82 -13.95 32.31
C ASP A 286 -24.22 -14.51 31.96
N PHE A 287 -24.53 -15.73 32.35
CA PHE A 287 -25.78 -16.42 32.01
C PHE A 287 -26.64 -16.69 33.24
N ASP A 288 -27.96 -16.72 33.02
CA ASP A 288 -28.94 -17.15 34.03
C ASP A 288 -29.06 -18.67 34.08
N GLU A 289 -29.95 -19.16 34.95
CA GLU A 289 -30.25 -20.60 35.12
C GLU A 289 -30.84 -21.26 33.85
N ASN A 290 -31.41 -20.49 32.94
CA ASN A 290 -31.94 -20.93 31.67
C ASN A 290 -30.92 -20.88 30.52
N GLY A 291 -29.69 -20.45 30.82
CA GLY A 291 -28.63 -20.29 29.83
C GLY A 291 -28.79 -19.06 28.92
N MET A 292 -29.57 -18.08 29.35
CA MET A 292 -29.74 -16.79 28.67
C MET A 292 -28.81 -15.73 29.31
N LEU A 293 -28.41 -14.73 28.51
CA LEU A 293 -27.62 -13.63 29.04
C LEU A 293 -28.38 -12.88 30.14
N LYS A 294 -27.72 -12.60 31.26
CA LYS A 294 -28.27 -11.82 32.37
C LYS A 294 -28.61 -10.40 31.94
N GLU A 295 -29.56 -9.79 32.62
CA GLU A 295 -29.91 -8.39 32.47
C GLU A 295 -28.69 -7.49 32.64
N GLY A 296 -28.55 -6.46 31.79
CA GLY A 296 -27.41 -5.53 31.79
C GLY A 296 -26.21 -6.00 30.98
N ILE A 297 -26.22 -7.20 30.40
CA ILE A 297 -25.20 -7.63 29.45
C ILE A 297 -25.70 -7.38 28.03
N PRO A 298 -24.95 -6.61 27.21
CA PRO A 298 -25.37 -6.31 25.83
C PRO A 298 -25.60 -7.55 24.98
N ALA A 299 -26.72 -7.58 24.30
CA ALA A 299 -27.11 -8.70 23.43
C ALA A 299 -26.23 -8.76 22.18
N GLN A 300 -25.61 -9.92 21.90
CA GLN A 300 -24.75 -10.13 20.72
C GLN A 300 -25.60 -10.56 19.52
N LYS A 301 -25.95 -9.63 18.63
CA LYS A 301 -26.93 -9.86 17.53
C LYS A 301 -26.35 -10.52 16.28
N PHE A 302 -25.21 -11.20 16.39
CA PHE A 302 -24.60 -11.94 15.28
C PHE A 302 -25.00 -13.42 15.22
N SER A 303 -25.58 -13.93 16.32
CA SER A 303 -26.10 -15.28 16.44
C SER A 303 -27.50 -15.23 17.02
N ASP A 304 -28.25 -16.32 16.90
CA ASP A 304 -29.38 -16.55 17.78
C ASP A 304 -28.87 -16.55 19.23
N MET A 305 -29.45 -15.70 20.05
CA MET A 305 -29.05 -15.52 21.45
C MET A 305 -29.10 -16.82 22.24
N SER A 306 -29.98 -17.74 21.87
CA SER A 306 -30.10 -19.07 22.46
C SER A 306 -28.86 -19.97 22.22
N ASN A 307 -28.00 -19.62 21.27
CA ASN A 307 -26.81 -20.39 20.90
C ASN A 307 -25.52 -19.85 21.58
N LEU A 308 -25.58 -18.69 22.22
CA LEU A 308 -24.44 -18.16 22.96
C LEU A 308 -24.19 -19.01 24.22
N ARG A 309 -22.92 -19.24 24.53
CA ARG A 309 -22.48 -20.05 25.67
C ARG A 309 -21.21 -19.47 26.28
N PRO A 310 -20.84 -19.85 27.49
CA PRO A 310 -19.50 -19.59 28.03
C PRO A 310 -18.42 -20.03 27.04
N GLY A 311 -17.38 -19.21 26.91
CA GLY A 311 -16.29 -19.42 25.94
C GLY A 311 -16.50 -18.79 24.56
N ASP A 312 -17.68 -18.22 24.28
CA ASP A 312 -17.89 -17.36 23.12
C ASP A 312 -17.32 -15.96 23.35
N ILE A 313 -16.96 -15.25 22.27
CA ILE A 313 -16.37 -13.92 22.39
C ILE A 313 -17.43 -12.90 22.79
N LYS A 314 -17.18 -12.17 23.87
CA LYS A 314 -17.96 -11.02 24.30
C LYS A 314 -17.40 -9.75 23.67
N TYR A 315 -18.21 -9.06 22.89
CA TYR A 315 -17.85 -7.80 22.27
C TYR A 315 -18.43 -6.62 23.04
N LYS A 316 -17.74 -5.49 22.93
CA LYS A 316 -18.12 -4.22 23.54
C LYS A 316 -19.23 -3.57 22.73
N ASP A 317 -20.27 -3.15 23.42
CA ASP A 317 -21.27 -2.19 22.94
C ASP A 317 -20.63 -0.80 22.94
N LEU A 318 -20.42 -0.20 21.77
CA LEU A 318 -19.77 1.10 21.65
C LEU A 318 -20.73 2.26 21.64
N ASN A 319 -21.98 2.06 21.23
CA ASN A 319 -22.99 3.10 21.16
C ASN A 319 -23.88 3.16 22.42
N GLY A 320 -23.84 2.12 23.26
CA GLY A 320 -24.57 2.04 24.51
C GLY A 320 -26.07 1.76 24.35
N ASP A 321 -26.49 1.13 23.23
CA ASP A 321 -27.90 0.82 22.98
C ASP A 321 -28.36 -0.53 23.57
N GLY A 322 -27.46 -1.25 24.23
CA GLY A 322 -27.70 -2.56 24.86
C GLY A 322 -27.60 -3.73 23.89
N GLU A 323 -27.21 -3.50 22.65
CA GLU A 323 -27.03 -4.52 21.62
C GLU A 323 -25.70 -4.36 20.91
N VAL A 324 -24.98 -5.44 20.66
CA VAL A 324 -23.78 -5.44 19.83
C VAL A 324 -24.15 -5.88 18.43
N THR A 325 -23.93 -4.99 17.47
CA THR A 325 -24.27 -5.16 16.06
C THR A 325 -23.12 -4.71 15.15
N ALA A 326 -23.34 -4.71 13.85
CA ALA A 326 -22.37 -4.15 12.89
C ALA A 326 -22.14 -2.63 13.10
N VAL A 327 -23.03 -1.95 13.87
CA VAL A 327 -22.89 -0.52 14.20
C VAL A 327 -21.74 -0.29 15.17
N ASP A 328 -21.38 -1.27 15.99
CA ASP A 328 -20.31 -1.19 16.99
C ASP A 328 -18.89 -1.46 16.39
N LYS A 329 -18.81 -1.69 15.09
CA LYS A 329 -17.50 -1.83 14.45
C LYS A 329 -16.77 -0.49 14.39
N THR A 330 -15.53 -0.48 14.86
CA THR A 330 -14.63 0.68 14.87
C THR A 330 -13.31 0.36 14.19
N ALA A 331 -12.47 1.37 13.99
CA ALA A 331 -11.11 1.18 13.49
C ALA A 331 -10.28 0.39 14.50
N ILE A 332 -9.71 -0.74 14.08
CA ILE A 332 -8.85 -1.60 14.90
C ILE A 332 -7.50 -1.80 14.22
N GLY A 333 -6.42 -1.85 15.02
CA GLY A 333 -5.05 -1.99 14.48
C GLY A 333 -4.71 -0.89 13.48
N GLY A 334 -4.44 -1.28 12.24
CA GLY A 334 -4.07 -0.38 11.15
C GLY A 334 -4.46 -0.97 9.80
N THR A 335 -3.51 -1.02 8.88
CA THR A 335 -3.72 -1.52 7.51
C THR A 335 -2.95 -2.82 7.26
N ARG A 336 -3.30 -3.53 6.19
CA ARG A 336 -2.54 -4.70 5.70
C ARG A 336 -1.23 -4.28 5.01
N ILE A 337 -1.18 -3.06 4.49
CA ILE A 337 0.01 -2.52 3.86
C ILE A 337 0.88 -1.92 4.97
N PRO A 338 2.16 -2.33 5.08
CA PRO A 338 3.03 -1.81 6.13
C PRO A 338 3.29 -0.31 5.94
N GLU A 339 3.23 0.44 7.03
CA GLU A 339 3.68 1.84 7.05
C GLU A 339 5.21 1.96 7.17
N ILE A 340 5.86 0.94 7.72
CA ILE A 340 7.30 0.89 7.91
C ILE A 340 7.85 -0.29 7.10
N VAL A 341 8.87 0.00 6.27
CA VAL A 341 9.66 -1.01 5.57
C VAL A 341 11.13 -0.70 5.81
N TYR A 342 11.91 -1.69 6.21
CA TYR A 342 13.32 -1.48 6.47
C TYR A 342 14.16 -2.69 6.10
N GLY A 343 15.42 -2.42 5.80
CA GLY A 343 16.41 -3.44 5.54
C GLY A 343 17.79 -2.93 5.93
N PHE A 344 18.61 -3.81 6.45
CA PHE A 344 20.00 -3.49 6.77
C PHE A 344 20.87 -4.73 6.69
N GLY A 345 22.11 -4.51 6.33
CA GLY A 345 23.06 -5.60 6.22
C GLY A 345 24.49 -5.10 6.10
N ALA A 346 25.39 -6.04 6.27
CA ALA A 346 26.82 -5.75 6.10
C ALA A 346 27.52 -6.98 5.50
N THR A 347 28.54 -6.70 4.72
CA THR A 347 29.53 -7.68 4.27
C THR A 347 30.88 -7.28 4.84
N VAL A 348 31.49 -8.16 5.60
CA VAL A 348 32.83 -8.00 6.13
C VAL A 348 33.77 -8.92 5.36
N SER A 349 34.83 -8.36 4.81
CA SER A 349 35.85 -9.12 4.10
C SER A 349 37.14 -9.10 4.92
N TYR A 350 37.68 -10.29 5.12
CA TYR A 350 38.98 -10.48 5.75
C TYR A 350 39.87 -11.38 4.89
N LYS A 351 40.91 -10.81 4.29
CA LYS A 351 41.79 -11.51 3.34
C LYS A 351 40.95 -12.17 2.22
N SER A 352 40.93 -13.50 2.24
CA SER A 352 40.19 -14.30 1.25
C SER A 352 38.79 -14.70 1.67
N PHE A 353 38.38 -14.38 2.90
CA PHE A 353 37.06 -14.67 3.42
C PHE A 353 36.15 -13.46 3.35
N ASP A 354 34.87 -13.69 3.09
CA ASP A 354 33.82 -12.70 3.21
C ASP A 354 32.58 -13.29 3.91
N LEU A 355 32.01 -12.51 4.81
CA LEU A 355 30.77 -12.83 5.51
C LEU A 355 29.76 -11.72 5.23
N GLY A 356 28.66 -12.09 4.59
CA GLY A 356 27.55 -11.18 4.31
C GLY A 356 26.31 -11.54 5.12
N VAL A 357 25.69 -10.56 5.73
CA VAL A 357 24.44 -10.69 6.50
C VAL A 357 23.47 -9.62 6.02
N PHE A 358 22.22 -9.98 5.77
CA PHE A 358 21.17 -9.03 5.41
C PHE A 358 19.86 -9.35 6.11
N PHE A 359 19.30 -8.35 6.76
CA PHE A 359 18.01 -8.38 7.41
C PHE A 359 17.00 -7.53 6.65
N GLN A 360 15.75 -7.97 6.65
CA GLN A 360 14.61 -7.26 6.11
C GLN A 360 13.45 -7.33 7.08
N GLY A 361 12.70 -6.25 7.24
CA GLY A 361 11.53 -6.22 8.10
C GLY A 361 10.47 -5.24 7.64
N THR A 362 9.30 -5.40 8.24
CA THR A 362 8.18 -4.49 8.11
C THR A 362 7.60 -4.18 9.49
N GLY A 363 6.96 -3.04 9.63
CA GLY A 363 6.27 -2.64 10.85
C GLY A 363 4.95 -1.96 10.57
N LYS A 364 4.09 -1.89 11.59
CA LYS A 364 2.75 -1.33 11.47
C LYS A 364 1.96 -1.94 10.32
N THR A 365 1.88 -3.25 10.29
CA THR A 365 1.08 -4.03 9.34
C THR A 365 0.24 -5.03 10.10
N TYR A 366 -1.02 -5.16 9.73
CA TYR A 366 -1.99 -5.95 10.48
C TYR A 366 -2.80 -6.83 9.55
N GLN A 367 -3.25 -7.96 10.07
CA GLN A 367 -4.13 -8.89 9.38
C GLN A 367 -5.26 -9.30 10.30
N LEU A 368 -6.48 -9.31 9.78
CA LEU A 368 -7.59 -9.99 10.41
C LEU A 368 -7.57 -11.45 9.95
N LEU A 369 -7.48 -12.37 10.91
CA LEU A 369 -7.75 -13.77 10.66
C LEU A 369 -9.26 -13.92 10.50
N GLY A 370 -9.72 -14.71 9.55
CA GLY A 370 -11.14 -14.88 9.34
C GLY A 370 -11.46 -15.52 8.00
N GLY A 371 -12.74 -15.81 7.81
CA GLY A 371 -13.25 -16.49 6.63
C GLY A 371 -13.16 -18.01 6.72
N GLU A 372 -13.82 -18.67 5.79
CA GLU A 372 -14.08 -20.10 5.80
C GLU A 372 -12.83 -21.00 5.80
N THR A 373 -11.72 -20.48 5.31
CA THR A 373 -10.45 -21.22 5.25
C THR A 373 -9.63 -21.12 6.53
N TRP A 374 -9.92 -20.14 7.40
CA TRP A 374 -9.14 -19.87 8.61
C TRP A 374 -9.82 -20.38 9.87
N LEU A 375 -11.17 -20.42 9.91
CA LEU A 375 -11.89 -20.78 11.10
C LEU A 375 -12.32 -22.25 11.01
N PRO A 376 -11.80 -23.12 11.88
CA PRO A 376 -12.24 -24.51 11.93
C PRO A 376 -13.74 -24.60 12.19
N GLY A 377 -14.45 -25.40 11.42
CA GLY A 377 -15.89 -25.59 11.58
C GLY A 377 -16.73 -24.37 11.14
N SER A 378 -16.21 -23.51 10.24
CA SER A 378 -16.96 -22.39 9.69
C SER A 378 -18.30 -22.81 9.08
N SER A 379 -19.18 -21.82 8.81
CA SER A 379 -20.58 -22.01 8.40
C SER A 379 -20.80 -22.95 7.20
N LEU A 380 -19.78 -23.18 6.39
CA LEU A 380 -19.83 -24.13 5.27
C LEU A 380 -19.17 -25.48 5.57
N GLY A 381 -18.77 -25.76 6.81
CA GLY A 381 -18.03 -26.98 7.16
C GLY A 381 -16.64 -27.06 6.52
N ALA A 382 -16.18 -25.96 5.95
CA ALA A 382 -14.84 -25.82 5.40
C ALA A 382 -13.86 -25.40 6.50
N GLY A 383 -12.60 -25.63 6.28
CA GLY A 383 -11.54 -25.25 7.21
C GLY A 383 -10.86 -26.46 7.81
N ASN A 384 -9.53 -26.40 7.82
CA ASN A 384 -8.70 -27.44 8.43
C ASN A 384 -8.51 -27.17 9.92
N ILE A 385 -8.29 -28.23 10.66
CA ILE A 385 -7.85 -28.14 12.05
C ILE A 385 -6.36 -27.82 12.05
N TYR A 386 -5.97 -26.75 12.75
CA TYR A 386 -4.58 -26.34 12.89
C TYR A 386 -3.88 -27.06 14.04
N SER A 387 -2.55 -27.12 13.99
CA SER A 387 -1.74 -27.80 15.01
C SER A 387 -1.87 -27.19 16.40
N ASN A 388 -2.32 -25.94 16.52
CA ASN A 388 -2.55 -25.24 17.79
C ASN A 388 -4.02 -25.34 18.27
N ILE A 389 -4.78 -26.31 17.80
CA ILE A 389 -6.22 -26.47 18.16
C ILE A 389 -6.41 -26.75 19.65
N ASP A 390 -5.41 -27.29 20.32
CA ASP A 390 -5.46 -27.53 21.77
C ASP A 390 -5.38 -26.23 22.59
N ASP A 391 -4.97 -25.12 22.00
CA ASP A 391 -5.06 -23.78 22.60
C ASP A 391 -6.46 -23.19 22.37
N ARG A 392 -7.48 -23.91 22.79
CA ARG A 392 -8.90 -23.51 22.73
C ARG A 392 -9.51 -23.44 24.11
N TRP A 393 -10.59 -22.68 24.19
CA TRP A 393 -11.46 -22.70 25.35
C TRP A 393 -12.27 -24.02 25.40
N THR A 394 -12.31 -24.65 26.59
CA THR A 394 -13.21 -25.77 26.89
C THR A 394 -13.78 -25.61 28.31
N PRO A 395 -14.93 -26.26 28.65
CA PRO A 395 -15.47 -26.20 29.99
C PRO A 395 -14.49 -26.72 31.06
N GLU A 396 -13.62 -27.68 30.71
CA GLU A 396 -12.60 -28.25 31.60
C GLU A 396 -11.40 -27.34 31.74
N ASN A 397 -11.18 -26.40 30.79
CA ASN A 397 -10.08 -25.46 30.81
C ASN A 397 -10.59 -24.07 30.36
N PRO A 398 -11.32 -23.35 31.24
CA PRO A 398 -12.04 -22.11 30.89
C PRO A 398 -11.11 -20.88 30.93
N ARG A 399 -9.95 -20.93 30.24
CA ARG A 399 -9.00 -19.83 30.16
C ARG A 399 -9.49 -18.73 29.26
N GLN A 400 -9.09 -17.48 29.56
CA GLN A 400 -9.38 -16.29 28.76
C GLN A 400 -8.29 -15.98 27.72
N ASP A 401 -7.09 -16.51 27.89
CA ASP A 401 -5.89 -16.25 27.10
C ASP A 401 -5.64 -17.34 26.04
N VAL A 402 -6.69 -17.90 25.46
CA VAL A 402 -6.63 -18.93 24.43
C VAL A 402 -6.63 -18.30 23.03
N PHE A 403 -6.06 -19.02 22.05
CA PHE A 403 -6.12 -18.60 20.66
C PHE A 403 -7.53 -18.79 20.08
N TRP A 404 -8.16 -19.95 20.34
CA TRP A 404 -9.47 -20.32 19.82
C TRP A 404 -10.54 -20.14 20.89
N PRO A 405 -11.62 -19.40 20.63
CA PRO A 405 -12.77 -19.37 21.52
C PRO A 405 -13.47 -20.74 21.53
N ARG A 406 -14.59 -20.87 22.23
CA ARG A 406 -15.39 -22.07 22.21
C ARG A 406 -15.68 -22.54 20.79
N MET A 407 -15.45 -23.80 20.56
CA MET A 407 -15.77 -24.47 19.30
C MET A 407 -16.98 -25.40 19.50
N GLY A 408 -17.87 -25.45 18.52
CA GLY A 408 -19.03 -26.33 18.51
C GLY A 408 -19.01 -27.24 17.27
N ASP A 409 -20.01 -28.06 17.17
CA ASP A 409 -20.32 -28.90 15.99
C ASP A 409 -20.77 -28.07 14.79
N LYS A 410 -21.15 -26.81 15.04
CA LYS A 410 -21.54 -25.81 14.04
C LYS A 410 -20.79 -24.52 14.29
N ALA A 411 -20.62 -23.75 13.22
CA ALA A 411 -20.06 -22.42 13.30
C ALA A 411 -20.85 -21.54 14.28
N VAL A 412 -20.10 -20.82 15.11
CA VAL A 412 -20.65 -19.82 16.01
C VAL A 412 -20.45 -18.45 15.34
N ALA A 413 -21.47 -17.97 14.63
CA ALA A 413 -21.38 -16.73 13.86
C ALA A 413 -20.92 -15.53 14.69
N ASN A 414 -21.20 -15.52 16.00
CA ASN A 414 -20.67 -14.53 16.92
C ASN A 414 -19.14 -14.55 16.97
N ASN A 415 -18.52 -15.73 17.03
CA ASN A 415 -17.06 -15.88 17.13
C ASN A 415 -16.35 -15.61 15.79
N GLU A 416 -17.06 -15.59 14.67
CA GLU A 416 -16.49 -15.35 13.34
C GLU A 416 -16.39 -13.86 12.97
N GLN A 417 -16.87 -12.96 13.85
CA GLN A 417 -16.87 -11.53 13.55
C GLN A 417 -15.46 -10.95 13.49
N ALA A 418 -15.21 -10.11 12.47
CA ALA A 418 -14.00 -9.30 12.40
C ALA A 418 -13.88 -8.48 13.70
N SER A 419 -12.81 -8.70 14.46
CA SER A 419 -12.64 -8.13 15.79
C SER A 419 -11.19 -8.06 16.22
N THR A 420 -10.93 -7.42 17.34
CA THR A 420 -9.61 -7.40 17.98
C THR A 420 -9.14 -8.80 18.41
N TRP A 421 -10.05 -9.75 18.61
CA TRP A 421 -9.70 -11.15 18.87
C TRP A 421 -8.91 -11.79 17.72
N TRP A 422 -9.31 -11.49 16.49
CA TRP A 422 -8.71 -12.03 15.28
C TRP A 422 -7.66 -11.13 14.65
N LEU A 423 -7.44 -9.93 15.21
CA LEU A 423 -6.42 -9.01 14.74
C LEU A 423 -5.03 -9.52 15.12
N ARG A 424 -4.14 -9.58 14.16
CA ARG A 424 -2.74 -9.97 14.35
C ARG A 424 -1.81 -8.89 13.82
N ASP A 425 -0.77 -8.61 14.61
CA ASP A 425 0.36 -7.81 14.15
C ASP A 425 1.26 -8.68 13.26
N MET A 426 1.41 -8.28 12.02
CA MET A 426 2.20 -8.98 11.00
C MET A 426 3.60 -8.37 10.84
N SER A 427 4.01 -7.51 11.76
CA SER A 427 5.36 -6.95 11.79
C SER A 427 6.38 -8.06 11.98
N PHE A 428 7.48 -7.98 11.27
CA PHE A 428 8.55 -8.97 11.37
C PHE A 428 9.92 -8.37 11.09
N LEU A 429 10.94 -9.05 11.60
CA LEU A 429 12.35 -8.94 11.22
C LEU A 429 12.85 -10.32 10.75
N ARG A 430 13.44 -10.39 9.57
CA ARG A 430 13.89 -11.64 8.97
C ARG A 430 15.37 -11.57 8.60
N LEU A 431 16.14 -12.58 9.01
CA LEU A 431 17.47 -12.85 8.44
C LEU A 431 17.26 -13.35 7.01
N LYS A 432 17.30 -12.42 6.05
CA LYS A 432 16.97 -12.65 4.64
C LYS A 432 18.05 -13.42 3.92
N ASN A 433 19.31 -13.01 4.15
CA ASN A 433 20.47 -13.65 3.55
C ASN A 433 21.60 -13.75 4.58
N LEU A 434 22.24 -14.90 4.60
CA LEU A 434 23.53 -15.13 5.24
C LEU A 434 24.42 -15.82 4.23
N GLU A 435 25.58 -15.26 3.97
CA GLU A 435 26.52 -15.81 2.99
C GLU A 435 27.93 -15.83 3.58
N LEU A 436 28.60 -16.96 3.47
CA LEU A 436 30.03 -17.12 3.76
C LEU A 436 30.75 -17.48 2.47
N GLY A 437 31.71 -16.67 2.09
CA GLY A 437 32.52 -16.85 0.88
C GLY A 437 33.99 -17.03 1.18
N TYR A 438 34.67 -17.76 0.32
CA TYR A 438 36.11 -17.92 0.32
C TYR A 438 36.65 -17.81 -1.11
N THR A 439 37.52 -16.84 -1.35
CA THR A 439 38.22 -16.66 -2.61
C THR A 439 39.52 -17.43 -2.61
N LEU A 440 39.63 -18.38 -3.51
CA LEU A 440 40.87 -19.20 -3.62
C LEU A 440 42.05 -18.32 -4.00
N PRO A 441 43.25 -18.58 -3.37
CA PRO A 441 44.47 -17.86 -3.74
C PRO A 441 44.81 -18.00 -5.20
N GLN A 442 45.17 -16.91 -5.85
CA GLN A 442 45.44 -16.86 -7.29
C GLN A 442 46.56 -17.87 -7.68
N ARG A 443 47.54 -18.09 -6.79
CA ARG A 443 48.59 -19.09 -6.98
C ARG A 443 48.10 -20.52 -7.20
N TRP A 444 46.87 -20.84 -6.74
CA TRP A 444 46.28 -22.17 -6.97
C TRP A 444 45.46 -22.19 -8.25
N THR A 445 44.69 -21.14 -8.51
CA THR A 445 43.79 -21.07 -9.65
C THR A 445 44.52 -20.91 -10.97
N THR A 446 45.65 -20.17 -11.00
CA THR A 446 46.47 -20.02 -12.22
C THR A 446 47.10 -21.32 -12.69
N LYS A 447 47.40 -22.25 -11.75
CA LYS A 447 47.95 -23.58 -12.14
C LYS A 447 47.01 -24.40 -13.00
N ILE A 448 45.72 -24.15 -12.91
CA ILE A 448 44.65 -24.82 -13.65
C ILE A 448 44.01 -23.91 -14.71
N GLY A 449 44.67 -22.79 -15.04
CA GLY A 449 44.23 -21.86 -16.08
C GLY A 449 43.02 -21.00 -15.70
N ILE A 450 42.63 -20.97 -14.43
CA ILE A 450 41.51 -20.17 -13.94
C ILE A 450 42.04 -18.85 -13.33
N ARG A 451 41.50 -17.69 -13.73
CA ARG A 451 41.94 -16.38 -13.23
C ARG A 451 41.46 -16.06 -11.81
N GLY A 452 40.34 -16.62 -11.41
CA GLY A 452 39.77 -16.45 -10.05
C GLY A 452 38.68 -17.48 -9.81
N CYS A 453 38.60 -17.97 -8.58
CA CYS A 453 37.54 -18.89 -8.14
C CYS A 453 37.11 -18.48 -6.72
N ARG A 454 35.81 -18.27 -6.52
CA ARG A 454 35.20 -18.03 -5.22
C ARG A 454 34.18 -19.11 -4.93
N LEU A 455 34.33 -19.77 -3.79
CA LEU A 455 33.39 -20.72 -3.24
C LEU A 455 32.53 -20.00 -2.22
N PHE A 456 31.24 -20.28 -2.20
CA PHE A 456 30.36 -19.68 -1.19
C PHE A 456 29.24 -20.63 -0.77
N ALA A 457 28.78 -20.44 0.45
CA ALA A 457 27.57 -21.05 0.97
C ALA A 457 26.58 -19.92 1.32
N ARG A 458 25.33 -20.05 0.88
CA ARG A 458 24.29 -19.06 1.14
C ARG A 458 23.05 -19.70 1.74
N GLY A 459 22.55 -19.11 2.81
CA GLY A 459 21.24 -19.40 3.38
C GLY A 459 20.28 -18.23 3.17
N THR A 460 19.02 -18.54 2.84
CA THR A 460 17.98 -17.53 2.64
C THR A 460 16.81 -17.77 3.57
N ASN A 461 16.23 -16.68 4.13
CA ASN A 461 15.07 -16.72 5.03
C ASN A 461 15.30 -17.64 6.26
N LEU A 462 16.51 -17.63 6.82
CA LEU A 462 16.93 -18.56 7.86
C LEU A 462 16.18 -18.39 9.18
N LEU A 463 15.94 -17.13 9.57
CA LEU A 463 15.29 -16.81 10.84
C LEU A 463 14.24 -15.71 10.59
N THR A 464 13.09 -15.82 11.25
CA THR A 464 12.07 -14.77 11.26
C THR A 464 11.63 -14.52 12.69
N PHE A 465 11.73 -13.27 13.12
CA PHE A 465 11.23 -12.77 14.40
C PHE A 465 9.92 -12.04 14.13
N SER A 466 8.83 -12.51 14.73
CA SER A 466 7.49 -11.94 14.56
C SER A 466 6.67 -12.19 15.81
N ASN A 467 5.75 -11.27 16.10
CA ASN A 467 4.75 -11.45 17.15
C ASN A 467 3.60 -12.37 16.72
N PHE A 468 3.52 -12.69 15.45
CA PHE A 468 2.57 -13.65 14.92
C PHE A 468 3.03 -15.07 15.27
N LYS A 469 2.22 -15.76 16.09
CA LYS A 469 2.42 -17.14 16.50
C LYS A 469 1.42 -18.05 15.80
#